data_7b0f99b99675fece34974d3a72cd07aa
#
_entry.id   7b0f99b99675fece34974d3a72cd07aa
#
_cell.length_a   1.000
_cell.length_b   1.000
_cell.length_c   1.000
_cell.angle_alpha   90.00
_cell.angle_beta   90.00
_cell.angle_gamma   90.00
#
_symmetry.space_group_name_H-M   'P 1'
#
loop_
_entity.id
_entity.type
_entity.pdbx_description
1 polymer ?
#
loop_
_entity_poly.entity_id
_entity_poly.type
_entity_poly.pdbx_seq_one_letter_code
_entity_poly.pdbx_strand_id
1 'polypeptide(L)'
;ILTPLARATLLTIDSFASSLSSYLEPALIQQVKKAYDFAEEAHKGQKRKSGEPYITHPLAVASILAEMHMDHQCLMAALMHDVIEDTGVPKHTIGQEIDDEVADLVDGVSKLNTMLFESRAAAQAENFQKMALAMAKDIRVILVKLADRLHNMQTLGALEADKRRRIARETLEIYAPIAYRLGMNSVRIELEELGFRALYPLRSSMIEKAVNRARGNRKEVVTNIQDLLMVIQLYLSY
;
A
#
# COMPACT_ATOMS: atom_id res chain seq x y z
N ILE A 1 -7.14 14.00 -3.91
CA ILE A 1 -6.75 13.23 -2.71
C ILE A 1 -8.04 12.84 -2.04
N LEU A 2 -8.51 11.60 -2.31
CA LEU A 2 -9.71 11.05 -1.68
C LEU A 2 -9.41 10.78 -0.20
N THR A 3 -10.27 11.29 0.67
CA THR A 3 -10.17 11.09 2.13
C THR A 3 -10.32 9.60 2.49
N PRO A 4 -9.68 9.10 3.57
CA PRO A 4 -9.77 7.70 4.01
C PRO A 4 -11.19 7.17 4.24
N LEU A 5 -12.16 8.05 4.46
CA LEU A 5 -13.58 7.68 4.64
C LEU A 5 -14.29 7.24 3.35
N ALA A 6 -13.74 7.52 2.16
CA ALA A 6 -14.35 7.10 0.89
C ALA A 6 -13.98 5.64 0.50
N ARG A 7 -13.05 5.01 1.21
CA ARG A 7 -12.63 3.61 0.98
C ARG A 7 -13.47 2.56 1.72
N ALA A 8 -14.57 2.94 2.38
CA ALA A 8 -15.41 2.03 3.15
C ALA A 8 -16.39 1.17 2.31
N THR A 9 -16.27 1.19 0.98
CA THR A 9 -16.88 0.14 0.17
C THR A 9 -16.01 -1.10 0.34
N LEU A 10 -16.58 -2.22 0.79
CA LEU A 10 -15.87 -3.49 0.93
C LEU A 10 -15.14 -3.79 -0.38
N LEU A 11 -13.81 -3.75 -0.35
CA LEU A 11 -12.98 -4.08 -1.49
C LEU A 11 -13.18 -5.58 -1.77
N THR A 12 -13.82 -5.89 -2.89
CA THR A 12 -14.06 -7.26 -3.35
C THR A 12 -13.26 -7.52 -4.61
N ILE A 13 -12.99 -8.79 -4.92
CA ILE A 13 -12.29 -9.16 -6.15
C ILE A 13 -13.05 -8.64 -7.40
N ASP A 14 -14.37 -8.60 -7.37
CA ASP A 14 -15.14 -8.11 -8.52
C ASP A 14 -15.03 -6.59 -8.67
N SER A 15 -15.08 -5.82 -7.58
CA SER A 15 -14.84 -4.37 -7.63
C SER A 15 -13.42 -4.04 -8.06
N PHE A 16 -12.43 -4.81 -7.59
CA PHE A 16 -11.04 -4.70 -8.00
C PHE A 16 -10.87 -5.01 -9.50
N ALA A 17 -11.37 -6.16 -9.96
CA ALA A 17 -11.32 -6.54 -11.37
C ALA A 17 -12.00 -5.51 -12.29
N SER A 18 -13.11 -4.92 -11.84
CA SER A 18 -13.78 -3.84 -12.59
C SER A 18 -12.90 -2.60 -12.72
N SER A 19 -12.11 -2.26 -11.69
CA SER A 19 -11.18 -1.12 -11.76
C SER A 19 -10.03 -1.37 -12.74
N LEU A 20 -9.57 -2.61 -12.90
CA LEU A 20 -8.50 -3.00 -13.81
C LEU A 20 -8.91 -2.87 -15.29
N SER A 21 -10.20 -2.96 -15.61
CA SER A 21 -10.70 -2.86 -16.98
C SER A 21 -10.43 -1.51 -17.66
N SER A 22 -10.00 -0.50 -16.88
CA SER A 22 -9.59 0.80 -17.41
C SER A 22 -8.25 0.77 -18.15
N TYR A 23 -7.40 -0.26 -17.92
CA TYR A 23 -6.06 -0.32 -18.51
C TYR A 23 -5.53 -1.74 -18.79
N LEU A 24 -6.21 -2.80 -18.34
CA LEU A 24 -5.84 -4.19 -18.63
C LEU A 24 -6.84 -4.86 -19.56
N GLU A 25 -6.34 -5.71 -20.44
CA GLU A 25 -7.12 -6.59 -21.30
C GLU A 25 -7.92 -7.62 -20.47
N PRO A 26 -9.13 -8.01 -20.90
CA PRO A 26 -9.96 -8.98 -20.17
C PRO A 26 -9.27 -10.31 -19.87
N ALA A 27 -8.42 -10.80 -20.77
CA ALA A 27 -7.66 -12.04 -20.55
C ALA A 27 -6.68 -11.92 -19.38
N LEU A 28 -6.00 -10.77 -19.23
CA LEU A 28 -5.07 -10.51 -18.13
C LEU A 28 -5.82 -10.35 -16.80
N ILE A 29 -7.01 -9.75 -16.81
CA ILE A 29 -7.86 -9.64 -15.62
C ILE A 29 -8.27 -11.04 -15.11
N GLN A 30 -8.54 -11.99 -16.01
CA GLN A 30 -8.83 -13.36 -15.62
C GLN A 30 -7.63 -14.05 -14.96
N GLN A 31 -6.40 -13.77 -15.41
CA GLN A 31 -5.18 -14.27 -14.76
C GLN A 31 -5.04 -13.69 -13.34
N VAL A 32 -5.31 -12.40 -13.16
CA VAL A 32 -5.31 -11.75 -11.84
C VAL A 32 -6.36 -12.38 -10.92
N LYS A 33 -7.57 -12.68 -11.41
CA LYS A 33 -8.59 -13.39 -10.63
C LYS A 33 -8.13 -14.79 -10.24
N LYS A 34 -7.51 -15.54 -11.17
CA LYS A 34 -6.95 -16.87 -10.87
C LYS A 34 -5.89 -16.81 -9.75
N ALA A 35 -5.03 -15.80 -9.77
CA ALA A 35 -4.04 -15.59 -8.71
C ALA A 35 -4.69 -15.24 -7.36
N TYR A 36 -5.78 -14.48 -7.36
CA TYR A 36 -6.56 -14.21 -6.15
C TYR A 36 -7.17 -15.49 -5.59
N ASP A 37 -7.85 -16.30 -6.41
CA ASP A 37 -8.48 -17.56 -5.98
C ASP A 37 -7.45 -18.51 -5.39
N PHE A 38 -6.26 -18.60 -6.01
CA PHE A 38 -5.15 -19.39 -5.50
C PHE A 38 -4.66 -18.90 -4.13
N ALA A 39 -4.46 -17.59 -3.98
CA ALA A 39 -4.04 -17.00 -2.70
C ALA A 39 -5.11 -17.15 -1.61
N GLU A 40 -6.39 -17.00 -1.94
CA GLU A 40 -7.50 -17.18 -1.02
C GLU A 40 -7.57 -18.62 -0.48
N GLU A 41 -7.44 -19.61 -1.36
CA GLU A 41 -7.43 -21.02 -0.93
C GLU A 41 -6.17 -21.34 -0.11
N ALA A 42 -4.99 -20.81 -0.49
CA ALA A 42 -3.75 -21.00 0.26
C ALA A 42 -3.83 -20.43 1.69
N HIS A 43 -4.49 -19.28 1.87
CA HIS A 43 -4.69 -18.61 3.17
C HIS A 43 -5.99 -19.00 3.87
N LYS A 44 -6.66 -20.05 3.42
CA LYS A 44 -7.95 -20.47 3.95
C LYS A 44 -7.93 -20.69 5.47
N GLY A 45 -8.85 -20.05 6.15
CA GLY A 45 -8.96 -20.11 7.62
C GLY A 45 -8.00 -19.17 8.37
N GLN A 46 -7.04 -18.55 7.71
CA GLN A 46 -6.19 -17.54 8.32
C GLN A 46 -6.93 -16.20 8.47
N LYS A 47 -6.64 -15.50 9.56
CA LYS A 47 -7.23 -14.19 9.87
C LYS A 47 -6.16 -13.17 10.24
N ARG A 48 -6.39 -11.93 9.87
CA ARG A 48 -5.63 -10.77 10.35
C ARG A 48 -5.87 -10.56 11.85
N LYS A 49 -5.01 -9.79 12.52
CA LYS A 49 -5.22 -9.39 13.92
C LYS A 49 -6.48 -8.56 14.14
N SER A 50 -6.99 -7.91 13.11
CA SER A 50 -8.28 -7.20 13.08
C SER A 50 -9.49 -8.15 13.03
N GLY A 51 -9.28 -9.46 12.79
CA GLY A 51 -10.33 -10.48 12.69
C GLY A 51 -10.84 -10.77 11.27
N GLU A 52 -10.43 -9.98 10.29
CA GLU A 52 -10.79 -10.14 8.87
C GLU A 52 -10.10 -11.36 8.24
N PRO A 53 -10.67 -11.96 7.16
CA PRO A 53 -9.97 -12.98 6.38
C PRO A 53 -8.63 -12.45 5.88
N TYR A 54 -7.59 -13.31 5.87
CA TYR A 54 -6.23 -12.85 5.51
C TYR A 54 -6.15 -12.27 4.10
N ILE A 55 -6.89 -12.83 3.14
CA ILE A 55 -6.90 -12.42 1.73
C ILE A 55 -7.26 -10.93 1.51
N THR A 56 -7.92 -10.29 2.48
CA THR A 56 -8.22 -8.85 2.40
C THR A 56 -6.96 -8.00 2.34
N HIS A 57 -5.86 -8.46 2.95
CA HIS A 57 -4.58 -7.77 2.91
C HIS A 57 -3.92 -7.82 1.53
N PRO A 58 -3.65 -9.00 0.94
CA PRO A 58 -3.11 -9.09 -0.41
C PRO A 58 -3.94 -8.32 -1.46
N LEU A 59 -5.27 -8.37 -1.33
CA LEU A 59 -6.17 -7.62 -2.22
C LEU A 59 -5.98 -6.10 -2.07
N ALA A 60 -5.81 -5.60 -0.86
CA ALA A 60 -5.54 -4.17 -0.62
C ALA A 60 -4.14 -3.77 -1.15
N VAL A 61 -3.13 -4.62 -1.00
CA VAL A 61 -1.78 -4.41 -1.56
C VAL A 61 -1.83 -4.32 -3.09
N ALA A 62 -2.54 -5.26 -3.74
CA ALA A 62 -2.74 -5.24 -5.19
C ALA A 62 -3.51 -3.98 -5.64
N SER A 63 -4.50 -3.52 -4.84
CA SER A 63 -5.24 -2.29 -5.15
C SER A 63 -4.38 -1.04 -5.12
N ILE A 64 -3.43 -0.93 -4.18
CA ILE A 64 -2.45 0.17 -4.14
C ILE A 64 -1.61 0.19 -5.43
N LEU A 65 -1.17 -0.96 -5.90
CA LEU A 65 -0.39 -1.08 -7.14
C LEU A 65 -1.23 -0.82 -8.40
N ALA A 66 -2.50 -1.20 -8.38
CA ALA A 66 -3.43 -0.92 -9.48
C ALA A 66 -3.69 0.59 -9.66
N GLU A 67 -3.73 1.37 -8.57
CA GLU A 67 -3.78 2.85 -8.64
C GLU A 67 -2.56 3.44 -9.37
N MET A 68 -1.45 2.71 -9.43
CA MET A 68 -0.22 3.06 -10.13
C MET A 68 -0.16 2.47 -11.55
N HIS A 69 -1.22 1.80 -12.00
CA HIS A 69 -1.34 1.12 -13.29
C HIS A 69 -0.21 0.08 -13.51
N MET A 70 0.13 -0.68 -12.48
CA MET A 70 1.12 -1.75 -12.60
C MET A 70 0.60 -2.89 -13.48
N ASP A 71 1.56 -3.62 -14.09
CA ASP A 71 1.24 -4.76 -14.94
C ASP A 71 0.56 -5.91 -14.17
N HIS A 72 -0.09 -6.80 -14.90
CA HIS A 72 -0.85 -7.91 -14.33
C HIS A 72 0.02 -8.87 -13.49
N GLN A 73 1.27 -9.11 -13.87
CA GLN A 73 2.18 -10.00 -13.13
C GLN A 73 2.58 -9.38 -11.78
N CYS A 74 2.80 -8.06 -11.75
CA CYS A 74 3.03 -7.34 -10.50
C CYS A 74 1.80 -7.43 -9.57
N LEU A 75 0.58 -7.30 -10.12
CA LEU A 75 -0.66 -7.44 -9.34
C LEU A 75 -0.87 -8.87 -8.83
N MET A 76 -0.57 -9.89 -9.67
CA MET A 76 -0.62 -11.29 -9.27
C MET A 76 0.42 -11.59 -8.16
N ALA A 77 1.64 -11.07 -8.30
CA ALA A 77 2.66 -11.19 -7.25
C ALA A 77 2.23 -10.50 -5.94
N ALA A 78 1.56 -9.36 -6.02
CA ALA A 78 1.01 -8.67 -4.85
C ALA A 78 -0.09 -9.49 -4.15
N LEU A 79 -0.95 -10.16 -4.91
CA LEU A 79 -1.98 -11.04 -4.36
C LEU A 79 -1.39 -12.27 -3.66
N MET A 80 -0.20 -12.71 -4.06
CA MET A 80 0.44 -13.93 -3.56
C MET A 80 1.71 -13.69 -2.74
N HIS A 81 2.04 -12.44 -2.39
CA HIS A 81 3.34 -12.07 -1.83
C HIS A 81 3.71 -12.78 -0.52
N ASP A 82 2.71 -13.18 0.27
CA ASP A 82 2.89 -13.89 1.54
C ASP A 82 2.66 -15.41 1.44
N VAL A 83 2.22 -15.93 0.26
CA VAL A 83 1.86 -17.35 0.10
C VAL A 83 3.03 -18.28 0.44
N ILE A 84 4.24 -17.99 -0.03
CA ILE A 84 5.42 -18.84 0.25
C ILE A 84 5.74 -18.82 1.76
N GLU A 85 5.70 -17.65 2.41
CA GLU A 85 6.10 -17.49 3.81
C GLU A 85 5.07 -18.07 4.78
N ASP A 86 3.79 -17.77 4.55
CA ASP A 86 2.73 -17.99 5.53
C ASP A 86 1.96 -19.30 5.34
N THR A 87 2.05 -19.92 4.15
CA THR A 87 1.27 -21.13 3.86
C THR A 87 2.12 -22.36 3.55
N GLY A 88 3.42 -22.17 3.34
CA GLY A 88 4.34 -23.24 2.99
C GLY A 88 4.18 -23.78 1.56
N VAL A 89 3.41 -23.10 0.70
CA VAL A 89 3.31 -23.43 -0.72
C VAL A 89 4.67 -23.15 -1.38
N PRO A 90 5.30 -24.15 -2.02
CA PRO A 90 6.62 -23.96 -2.59
C PRO A 90 6.55 -23.17 -3.91
N LYS A 91 7.62 -22.43 -4.22
CA LYS A 91 7.72 -21.58 -5.41
C LYS A 91 7.33 -22.29 -6.70
N HIS A 92 7.79 -23.55 -6.89
CA HIS A 92 7.51 -24.30 -8.13
C HIS A 92 6.02 -24.54 -8.37
N THR A 93 5.22 -24.66 -7.30
CA THR A 93 3.76 -24.79 -7.42
C THR A 93 3.15 -23.53 -7.99
N ILE A 94 3.60 -22.33 -7.55
CA ILE A 94 3.15 -21.06 -8.11
C ILE A 94 3.52 -20.98 -9.59
N GLY A 95 4.74 -21.39 -9.97
CA GLY A 95 5.16 -21.39 -11.37
C GLY A 95 4.29 -22.29 -12.25
N GLN A 96 3.98 -23.51 -11.80
CA GLN A 96 3.16 -24.47 -12.55
C GLN A 96 1.69 -24.06 -12.65
N GLU A 97 1.12 -23.56 -11.57
CA GLU A 97 -0.31 -23.25 -11.50
C GLU A 97 -0.67 -21.85 -12.04
N ILE A 98 0.24 -20.91 -11.92
CA ILE A 98 -0.01 -19.49 -12.24
C ILE A 98 0.92 -19.02 -13.35
N ASP A 99 2.21 -18.78 -13.05
CA ASP A 99 3.20 -18.24 -13.98
C ASP A 99 4.59 -18.25 -13.34
N ASP A 100 5.64 -18.61 -14.09
CA ASP A 100 7.02 -18.68 -13.59
C ASP A 100 7.59 -17.31 -13.19
N GLU A 101 7.27 -16.25 -13.95
CA GLU A 101 7.72 -14.89 -13.65
C GLU A 101 7.07 -14.37 -12.36
N VAL A 102 5.79 -14.65 -12.16
CA VAL A 102 5.09 -14.34 -10.91
C VAL A 102 5.70 -15.11 -9.74
N ALA A 103 6.04 -16.38 -9.91
CA ALA A 103 6.72 -17.18 -8.89
C ALA A 103 8.09 -16.60 -8.52
N ASP A 104 8.83 -16.06 -9.51
CA ASP A 104 10.10 -15.37 -9.27
C ASP A 104 9.92 -14.07 -8.49
N LEU A 105 8.89 -13.28 -8.79
CA LEU A 105 8.55 -12.07 -8.06
C LEU A 105 8.19 -12.36 -6.60
N VAL A 106 7.30 -13.33 -6.36
CA VAL A 106 6.87 -13.73 -5.00
C VAL A 106 8.06 -14.23 -4.17
N ASP A 107 8.91 -15.09 -4.74
CA ASP A 107 10.15 -15.56 -4.11
C ASP A 107 11.12 -14.40 -3.80
N GLY A 108 11.20 -13.42 -4.70
CA GLY A 108 11.98 -12.21 -4.49
C GLY A 108 11.49 -11.36 -3.31
N VAL A 109 10.18 -11.19 -3.18
CA VAL A 109 9.55 -10.46 -2.05
C VAL A 109 9.80 -11.18 -0.74
N SER A 110 9.60 -12.51 -0.69
CA SER A 110 9.85 -13.35 0.48
C SER A 110 11.32 -13.28 0.92
N LYS A 111 12.27 -13.43 0.01
CA LYS A 111 13.70 -13.30 0.31
C LYS A 111 14.08 -11.92 0.85
N LEU A 112 13.46 -10.87 0.32
CA LEU A 112 13.69 -9.50 0.80
C LEU A 112 13.23 -9.35 2.25
N ASN A 113 12.10 -9.94 2.64
CA ASN A 113 11.62 -9.98 4.01
C ASN A 113 12.67 -10.58 4.97
N THR A 114 13.12 -11.79 4.66
CA THR A 114 14.10 -12.52 5.48
C THR A 114 15.38 -11.69 5.66
N MET A 115 15.90 -11.11 4.59
CA MET A 115 17.11 -10.28 4.62
C MET A 115 16.97 -9.04 5.51
N LEU A 116 15.82 -8.38 5.52
CA LEU A 116 15.56 -7.19 6.33
C LEU A 116 15.46 -7.51 7.83
N PHE A 117 14.96 -8.69 8.19
CA PHE A 117 14.84 -9.12 9.59
C PHE A 117 16.17 -9.53 10.22
N GLU A 118 17.09 -10.11 9.46
CA GLU A 118 18.39 -10.58 9.96
C GLU A 118 19.37 -9.45 10.28
N SER A 119 19.23 -8.28 9.68
CA SER A 119 20.26 -7.23 9.71
C SER A 119 20.01 -6.12 10.75
N ARG A 120 19.30 -6.38 11.83
CA ARG A 120 18.98 -5.38 12.87
C ARG A 120 20.16 -4.68 13.52
N ALA A 121 21.36 -5.23 13.48
CA ALA A 121 22.53 -4.71 14.22
C ALA A 121 23.58 -4.02 13.33
N ALA A 122 23.60 -4.24 12.02
CA ALA A 122 24.74 -3.89 11.17
C ALA A 122 24.49 -2.79 10.13
N ALA A 123 23.36 -2.11 10.15
CA ALA A 123 23.29 -0.87 9.41
C ALA A 123 22.45 -0.77 8.13
N GLN A 124 21.84 0.39 8.04
CA GLN A 124 21.14 0.97 6.88
C GLN A 124 21.88 0.79 5.54
N ALA A 125 23.21 0.78 5.53
CA ALA A 125 24.02 0.60 4.32
C ALA A 125 23.90 -0.83 3.74
N GLU A 126 23.94 -1.85 4.59
CA GLU A 126 23.84 -3.25 4.17
C GLU A 126 22.42 -3.60 3.69
N ASN A 127 21.40 -3.09 4.39
CA ASN A 127 20.01 -3.22 3.97
C ASN A 127 19.79 -2.56 2.62
N PHE A 128 20.36 -1.36 2.42
CA PHE A 128 20.28 -0.67 1.15
C PHE A 128 20.95 -1.45 0.02
N GLN A 129 22.11 -2.06 0.26
CA GLN A 129 22.80 -2.87 -0.73
C GLN A 129 22.01 -4.13 -1.10
N LYS A 130 21.43 -4.82 -0.12
CA LYS A 130 20.58 -6.00 -0.35
C LYS A 130 19.32 -5.64 -1.14
N MET A 131 18.71 -4.51 -0.82
CA MET A 131 17.57 -3.99 -1.58
C MET A 131 17.96 -3.57 -2.99
N ALA A 132 19.13 -2.94 -3.17
CA ALA A 132 19.65 -2.59 -4.49
C ALA A 132 19.90 -3.85 -5.35
N LEU A 133 20.35 -4.95 -4.76
CA LEU A 133 20.52 -6.24 -5.44
C LEU A 133 19.17 -6.86 -5.83
N ALA A 134 18.15 -6.77 -4.98
CA ALA A 134 16.80 -7.22 -5.31
C ALA A 134 16.17 -6.38 -6.43
N MET A 135 16.33 -5.05 -6.38
CA MET A 135 15.92 -4.13 -7.44
C MET A 135 16.64 -4.36 -8.76
N ALA A 136 17.92 -4.82 -8.72
CA ALA A 136 18.70 -5.11 -9.92
C ALA A 136 18.20 -6.34 -10.68
N LYS A 137 17.47 -7.24 -10.00
CA LYS A 137 16.79 -8.37 -10.64
C LYS A 137 15.46 -7.97 -11.25
N ASP A 138 14.57 -7.43 -10.44
CA ASP A 138 13.28 -6.91 -10.87
C ASP A 138 12.78 -5.84 -9.88
N ILE A 139 12.55 -4.64 -10.39
CA ILE A 139 12.09 -3.51 -9.57
C ILE A 139 10.70 -3.75 -8.97
N ARG A 140 9.88 -4.60 -9.59
CA ARG A 140 8.53 -4.91 -9.11
C ARG A 140 8.53 -5.53 -7.71
N VAL A 141 9.59 -6.25 -7.34
CA VAL A 141 9.77 -6.81 -5.99
C VAL A 141 9.70 -5.73 -4.91
N ILE A 142 10.41 -4.60 -5.12
CA ILE A 142 10.38 -3.50 -4.13
C ILE A 142 9.07 -2.70 -4.20
N LEU A 143 8.43 -2.60 -5.37
CA LEU A 143 7.13 -1.95 -5.50
C LEU A 143 6.06 -2.70 -4.72
N VAL A 144 6.00 -4.03 -4.84
CA VAL A 144 5.12 -4.88 -4.03
C VAL A 144 5.41 -4.69 -2.54
N LYS A 145 6.69 -4.66 -2.15
CA LYS A 145 7.07 -4.49 -0.73
C LYS A 145 6.72 -3.12 -0.17
N LEU A 146 6.80 -2.06 -0.98
CA LEU A 146 6.37 -0.71 -0.56
C LEU A 146 4.85 -0.63 -0.40
N ALA A 147 4.09 -1.28 -1.28
CA ALA A 147 2.63 -1.36 -1.18
C ALA A 147 2.18 -2.19 0.04
N ASP A 148 2.84 -3.33 0.31
CA ASP A 148 2.64 -4.12 1.53
C ASP A 148 2.91 -3.27 2.78
N ARG A 149 4.07 -2.59 2.83
CA ARG A 149 4.42 -1.71 3.95
C ARG A 149 3.38 -0.60 4.15
N LEU A 150 2.90 -0.01 3.07
CA LEU A 150 1.88 1.04 3.15
C LEU A 150 0.58 0.51 3.75
N HIS A 151 0.08 -0.63 3.28
CA HIS A 151 -1.13 -1.22 3.84
C HIS A 151 -0.94 -1.65 5.31
N ASN A 152 0.22 -2.19 5.67
CA ASN A 152 0.55 -2.50 7.06
C ASN A 152 0.58 -1.24 7.94
N MET A 153 1.03 -0.10 7.42
CA MET A 153 0.97 1.18 8.14
C MET A 153 -0.45 1.71 8.29
N GLN A 154 -1.31 1.55 7.28
CA GLN A 154 -2.73 1.94 7.33
C GLN A 154 -3.51 1.13 8.39
N THR A 155 -3.14 -0.14 8.59
CA THR A 155 -3.78 -1.07 9.54
C THR A 155 -3.03 -1.21 10.88
N LEU A 156 -2.07 -0.35 11.15
CA LEU A 156 -1.15 -0.43 12.30
C LEU A 156 -1.87 -0.36 13.66
N GLY A 157 -3.09 0.19 13.69
CA GLY A 157 -3.88 0.38 14.91
C GLY A 157 -4.22 -0.91 15.67
N ALA A 158 -4.28 -2.05 14.99
CA ALA A 158 -4.56 -3.35 15.58
C ALA A 158 -3.37 -3.95 16.38
N LEU A 159 -2.20 -3.31 16.35
CA LEU A 159 -0.99 -3.79 17.01
C LEU A 159 -0.74 -3.09 18.34
N GLU A 160 0.04 -3.76 19.22
CA GLU A 160 0.51 -3.17 20.49
C GLU A 160 1.44 -1.96 20.27
N ALA A 161 1.47 -1.05 21.24
CA ALA A 161 2.14 0.25 21.12
C ALA A 161 3.64 0.14 20.75
N ASP A 162 4.37 -0.79 21.37
CA ASP A 162 5.81 -0.95 21.13
C ASP A 162 6.08 -1.52 19.73
N LYS A 163 5.25 -2.46 19.29
CA LYS A 163 5.33 -3.00 17.93
C LYS A 163 5.01 -1.93 16.89
N ARG A 164 3.98 -1.10 17.13
CA ARG A 164 3.65 0.05 16.26
C ARG A 164 4.81 1.01 16.10
N ARG A 165 5.42 1.43 17.22
CA ARG A 165 6.57 2.36 17.21
C ARG A 165 7.76 1.80 16.43
N ARG A 166 8.04 0.51 16.60
CA ARG A 166 9.13 -0.15 15.90
C ARG A 166 8.91 -0.16 14.39
N ILE A 167 7.72 -0.59 13.95
CA ILE A 167 7.35 -0.63 12.53
C ILE A 167 7.35 0.79 11.94
N ALA A 168 6.82 1.77 12.65
CA ALA A 168 6.80 3.15 12.21
C ALA A 168 8.22 3.74 12.03
N ARG A 169 9.14 3.45 12.96
CA ARG A 169 10.54 3.89 12.85
C ARG A 169 11.22 3.26 11.63
N GLU A 170 11.12 1.95 11.47
CA GLU A 170 11.65 1.23 10.32
C GLU A 170 11.09 1.78 9.00
N THR A 171 9.79 2.11 8.97
CA THR A 171 9.12 2.69 7.80
C THR A 171 9.74 4.04 7.43
N LEU A 172 9.96 4.93 8.40
CA LEU A 172 10.54 6.25 8.17
C LEU A 172 12.04 6.20 7.83
N GLU A 173 12.77 5.26 8.41
CA GLU A 173 14.22 5.14 8.24
C GLU A 173 14.62 4.41 6.94
N ILE A 174 13.78 3.49 6.45
CA ILE A 174 14.11 2.63 5.31
C ILE A 174 13.13 2.84 4.15
N TYR A 175 11.84 2.60 4.35
CA TYR A 175 10.87 2.50 3.25
C TYR A 175 10.50 3.86 2.64
N ALA A 176 10.30 4.89 3.45
CA ALA A 176 9.98 6.23 2.93
C ALA A 176 11.14 6.82 2.09
N PRO A 177 12.43 6.72 2.48
CA PRO A 177 13.56 7.11 1.63
C PRO A 177 13.64 6.32 0.32
N ILE A 178 13.25 5.05 0.29
CA ILE A 178 13.22 4.25 -0.94
C ILE A 178 12.11 4.71 -1.86
N ALA A 179 10.89 4.87 -1.33
CA ALA A 179 9.77 5.41 -2.09
C ALA A 179 10.11 6.78 -2.71
N TYR A 180 10.83 7.64 -1.97
CA TYR A 180 11.35 8.90 -2.48
C TYR A 180 12.27 8.73 -3.69
N ARG A 181 13.27 7.83 -3.59
CA ARG A 181 14.25 7.59 -4.66
C ARG A 181 13.63 6.97 -5.91
N LEU A 182 12.55 6.19 -5.74
CA LEU A 182 11.80 5.60 -6.84
C LEU A 182 10.75 6.55 -7.44
N GLY A 183 10.64 7.79 -6.93
CA GLY A 183 9.66 8.76 -7.40
C GLY A 183 8.21 8.45 -6.98
N MET A 184 7.97 7.49 -6.07
CA MET A 184 6.66 7.11 -5.57
C MET A 184 6.14 8.11 -4.52
N ASN A 185 5.94 9.37 -4.93
CA ASN A 185 5.69 10.47 -4.01
C ASN A 185 4.39 10.30 -3.19
N SER A 186 3.33 9.73 -3.76
CA SER A 186 2.08 9.46 -3.03
C SER A 186 2.30 8.47 -1.90
N VAL A 187 2.96 7.35 -2.20
CA VAL A 187 3.31 6.32 -1.21
C VAL A 187 4.25 6.88 -0.13
N ARG A 188 5.28 7.63 -0.54
CA ARG A 188 6.22 8.27 0.41
C ARG A 188 5.50 9.17 1.40
N ILE A 189 4.67 10.09 0.90
CA ILE A 189 3.95 11.05 1.75
C ILE A 189 3.06 10.31 2.77
N GLU A 190 2.34 9.30 2.31
CA GLU A 190 1.45 8.53 3.20
C GLU A 190 2.24 7.71 4.24
N LEU A 191 3.37 7.09 3.85
CA LEU A 191 4.27 6.41 4.77
C LEU A 191 4.85 7.37 5.83
N GLU A 192 5.27 8.59 5.43
CA GLU A 192 5.78 9.61 6.32
C GLU A 192 4.70 10.11 7.30
N GLU A 193 3.48 10.38 6.82
CA GLU A 193 2.36 10.83 7.65
C GLU A 193 1.95 9.76 8.67
N LEU A 194 1.75 8.53 8.23
CA LEU A 194 1.38 7.42 9.11
C LEU A 194 2.49 7.08 10.11
N GLY A 195 3.75 7.09 9.66
CA GLY A 195 4.92 6.86 10.50
C GLY A 195 5.07 7.95 11.56
N PHE A 196 4.95 9.22 11.19
CA PHE A 196 5.00 10.34 12.12
C PHE A 196 3.86 10.29 13.15
N ARG A 197 2.63 10.01 12.71
CA ARG A 197 1.47 9.86 13.59
C ARG A 197 1.66 8.74 14.61
N ALA A 198 2.25 7.60 14.19
CA ALA A 198 2.49 6.47 15.07
C ALA A 198 3.62 6.72 16.08
N LEU A 199 4.68 7.45 15.71
CA LEU A 199 5.80 7.78 16.60
C LEU A 199 5.51 8.95 17.54
N TYR A 200 4.81 9.98 17.04
CA TYR A 200 4.61 11.26 17.73
C TYR A 200 3.13 11.66 17.80
N PRO A 201 2.25 10.83 18.42
CA PRO A 201 0.80 11.03 18.35
C PRO A 201 0.34 12.39 18.90
N LEU A 202 0.96 12.87 19.99
CA LEU A 202 0.62 14.18 20.56
C LEU A 202 1.00 15.34 19.61
N ARG A 203 2.20 15.28 19.01
CA ARG A 203 2.65 16.31 18.07
C ARG A 203 1.80 16.29 16.81
N SER A 204 1.46 15.11 16.28
CA SER A 204 0.55 14.95 15.13
C SER A 204 -0.80 15.61 15.41
N SER A 205 -1.42 15.32 16.56
CA SER A 205 -2.68 15.92 16.95
C SER A 205 -2.61 17.45 17.07
N MET A 206 -1.52 18.00 17.62
CA MET A 206 -1.31 19.45 17.69
C MET A 206 -1.20 20.09 16.30
N ILE A 207 -0.43 19.49 15.40
CA ILE A 207 -0.27 19.95 14.01
C ILE A 207 -1.60 19.89 13.27
N GLU A 208 -2.34 18.78 13.37
CA GLU A 208 -3.67 18.64 12.75
C GLU A 208 -4.64 19.72 13.21
N LYS A 209 -4.68 20.01 14.53
CA LYS A 209 -5.50 21.09 15.07
C LYS A 209 -5.09 22.46 14.54
N ALA A 210 -3.78 22.74 14.44
CA ALA A 210 -3.29 24.00 13.90
C ALA A 210 -3.62 24.17 12.41
N VAL A 211 -3.41 23.11 11.61
CA VAL A 211 -3.76 23.09 10.18
C VAL A 211 -5.26 23.25 9.98
N ASN A 212 -6.08 22.56 10.76
CA ASN A 212 -7.54 22.68 10.65
C ASN A 212 -8.06 24.07 11.01
N ARG A 213 -7.45 24.74 12.00
CA ARG A 213 -7.77 26.15 12.31
C ARG A 213 -7.41 27.07 11.13
N ALA A 214 -6.22 26.90 10.57
CA ALA A 214 -5.78 27.69 9.41
C ALA A 214 -6.66 27.44 8.17
N ARG A 215 -7.08 26.20 7.92
CA ARG A 215 -7.99 25.82 6.82
C ARG A 215 -9.42 26.29 7.06
N GLY A 216 -9.89 26.34 8.32
CA GLY A 216 -11.22 26.86 8.69
C GLY A 216 -11.40 28.30 8.24
N ASN A 217 -10.42 29.16 8.55
CA ASN A 217 -10.41 30.55 8.09
C ASN A 217 -10.39 30.69 6.56
N ARG A 218 -9.70 29.75 5.86
CA ARG A 218 -9.63 29.75 4.40
C ARG A 218 -10.93 29.30 3.74
N LYS A 219 -11.66 28.35 4.35
CA LYS A 219 -13.00 27.94 3.89
C LYS A 219 -14.00 29.11 3.99
N GLU A 220 -13.98 29.83 5.09
CA GLU A 220 -14.83 30.98 5.32
C GLU A 220 -14.57 32.09 4.29
N VAL A 221 -13.29 32.35 3.96
CA VAL A 221 -12.92 33.29 2.90
C VAL A 221 -13.40 32.82 1.52
N VAL A 222 -13.24 31.54 1.19
CA VAL A 222 -13.72 31.00 -0.09
C VAL A 222 -15.25 31.07 -0.19
N THR A 223 -15.97 30.74 0.87
CA THR A 223 -17.45 30.85 0.91
C THR A 223 -17.89 32.29 0.72
N ASN A 224 -17.28 33.25 1.42
CA ASN A 224 -17.58 34.67 1.26
C ASN A 224 -17.32 35.19 -0.17
N ILE A 225 -16.24 34.70 -0.83
CA ILE A 225 -15.97 35.05 -2.22
C ILE A 225 -17.00 34.40 -3.17
N GLN A 226 -17.44 33.19 -2.94
CA GLN A 226 -18.48 32.51 -3.74
C GLN A 226 -19.83 33.25 -3.60
N ASP A 227 -20.21 33.64 -2.38
CA ASP A 227 -21.43 34.39 -2.13
C ASP A 227 -21.40 35.77 -2.81
N LEU A 228 -20.24 36.44 -2.77
CA LEU A 228 -20.05 37.73 -3.45
C LEU A 228 -20.16 37.60 -4.97
N LEU A 229 -19.56 36.56 -5.56
CA LEU A 229 -19.65 36.28 -6.99
C LEU A 229 -21.08 35.94 -7.43
N MET A 230 -21.83 35.23 -6.60
CA MET A 230 -23.23 34.89 -6.86
C MET A 230 -24.11 36.18 -6.87
N VAL A 231 -23.88 37.08 -5.93
CA VAL A 231 -24.57 38.38 -5.88
C VAL A 231 -24.23 39.22 -7.12
N ILE A 232 -22.97 39.31 -7.52
CA ILE A 232 -22.54 40.04 -8.74
C ILE A 232 -23.20 39.44 -9.99
N GLN A 233 -23.25 38.10 -10.09
CA GLN A 233 -23.86 37.41 -11.25
C GLN A 233 -25.38 37.69 -11.32
N LEU A 234 -26.07 37.76 -10.20
CA LEU A 234 -27.47 38.16 -10.14
C LEU A 234 -27.67 39.61 -10.58
N TYR A 235 -26.80 40.55 -10.21
CA TYR A 235 -26.87 41.95 -10.62
C TYR A 235 -26.57 42.18 -12.10
N LEU A 236 -25.77 41.32 -12.74
CA LEU A 236 -25.43 41.42 -14.17
C LEU A 236 -26.45 40.70 -15.07
N SER A 237 -27.42 39.98 -14.49
CA SER A 237 -28.48 39.26 -15.20
C SER A 237 -29.79 40.09 -15.30
N TYR A 238 -29.80 41.28 -14.74
CA TYR A 238 -30.83 42.29 -14.85
C TYR A 238 -30.34 43.46 -15.71
#